data_fd3cec4f8abcbb3ea5e4878ef20ebba6
#
_entry.id   fd3cec4f8abcbb3ea5e4878ef20ebba6
#
_cell.length_a   1.000
_cell.length_b   1.000
_cell.length_c   1.000
_cell.angle_alpha   90.00
_cell.angle_beta   90.00
_cell.angle_gamma   90.00
#
_symmetry.space_group_name_H-M   'P 1'
#
loop_
_entity.id
_entity.type
_entity.pdbx_description
1 polymer ?
#
loop_
_entity_poly.entity_id
_entity_poly.type
_entity_poly.pdbx_seq_one_letter_code
_entity_poly.pdbx_strand_id
1 'polypeptide(L)'
;MSTAYEPTQALPDELEHASRTTFRAAAALVVGVVVVDQITKHLAVTHLVPRHMPHQVVGDVLRFTLTYNPGAAFGMHVGEASRWLFMALTVVILGFLARLYTTTPASERTLRLAVAAVMGGAIGNFIDRVRSPEGVVDFIDVGIGDARFWTFNVADMAVSVGAVLLVLSLWRYESRLHEQQQAAERAHVGLPSPPAQDS
;
A
#
# COMPACT_ATOMS: atom_id res chain seq x y z
N MET A 1 -6.98 -17.84 -50.93
CA MET A 1 -7.45 -18.41 -49.67
C MET A 1 -7.18 -17.43 -48.57
N SER A 2 -8.21 -16.68 -48.18
CA SER A 2 -8.12 -15.65 -47.12
C SER A 2 -8.32 -16.34 -45.78
N THR A 3 -7.28 -16.40 -44.96
CA THR A 3 -7.39 -16.81 -43.55
C THR A 3 -8.07 -15.69 -42.80
N ALA A 4 -9.35 -15.90 -42.50
CA ALA A 4 -10.11 -15.03 -41.63
C ALA A 4 -9.44 -14.98 -40.24
N TYR A 5 -9.05 -13.77 -39.82
CA TYR A 5 -8.63 -13.48 -38.45
C TYR A 5 -9.82 -13.75 -37.52
N GLU A 6 -9.77 -14.82 -36.73
CA GLU A 6 -10.74 -15.04 -35.67
C GLU A 6 -10.54 -14.01 -34.58
N PRO A 7 -11.56 -13.22 -34.22
CA PRO A 7 -11.45 -12.25 -33.16
C PRO A 7 -11.36 -12.94 -31.81
N THR A 8 -10.36 -12.58 -31.05
CA THR A 8 -10.19 -12.62 -29.59
C THR A 8 -11.19 -13.52 -28.86
N GLN A 9 -10.78 -14.71 -28.44
CA GLN A 9 -11.54 -15.53 -27.50
C GLN A 9 -11.82 -14.67 -26.25
N ALA A 10 -13.09 -14.45 -25.96
CA ALA A 10 -13.52 -13.86 -24.71
C ALA A 10 -12.91 -14.65 -23.55
N LEU A 11 -12.37 -13.99 -22.57
CA LEU A 11 -11.87 -14.62 -21.35
C LEU A 11 -13.00 -15.49 -20.77
N PRO A 12 -12.73 -16.73 -20.33
CA PRO A 12 -13.75 -17.53 -19.68
C PRO A 12 -14.45 -16.72 -18.57
N ASP A 13 -15.77 -16.81 -18.48
CA ASP A 13 -16.62 -16.05 -17.53
C ASP A 13 -16.09 -16.08 -16.09
N GLU A 14 -15.47 -17.18 -15.69
CA GLU A 14 -14.84 -17.33 -14.36
C GLU A 14 -13.67 -16.37 -14.14
N LEU A 15 -12.82 -16.15 -15.14
CA LEU A 15 -11.67 -15.24 -15.03
C LEU A 15 -12.12 -13.78 -14.98
N GLU A 16 -13.14 -13.44 -15.74
CA GLU A 16 -13.73 -12.11 -15.72
C GLU A 16 -14.39 -11.83 -14.35
N HIS A 17 -15.13 -12.80 -13.83
CA HIS A 17 -15.75 -12.70 -12.51
C HIS A 17 -14.71 -12.55 -11.40
N ALA A 18 -13.64 -13.35 -11.40
CA ALA A 18 -12.53 -13.24 -10.45
C ALA A 18 -11.82 -11.88 -10.53
N SER A 19 -11.66 -11.34 -11.73
CA SER A 19 -11.07 -10.01 -11.94
C SER A 19 -11.94 -8.90 -11.35
N ARG A 20 -13.25 -8.92 -11.62
CA ARG A 20 -14.21 -7.95 -11.08
C ARG A 20 -14.31 -8.02 -9.56
N THR A 21 -14.28 -9.22 -8.97
CA THR A 21 -14.33 -9.42 -7.52
C THR A 21 -13.08 -8.85 -6.85
N THR A 22 -11.90 -9.14 -7.40
CA THR A 22 -10.63 -8.61 -6.88
C THR A 22 -10.57 -7.08 -7.00
N PHE A 23 -11.06 -6.51 -8.11
CA PHE A 23 -11.15 -5.06 -8.28
C PHE A 23 -12.05 -4.40 -7.23
N ARG A 24 -13.25 -4.97 -6.99
CA ARG A 24 -14.17 -4.44 -5.97
C ARG A 24 -13.57 -4.51 -4.58
N ALA A 25 -12.89 -5.61 -4.23
CA ALA A 25 -12.21 -5.75 -2.95
C ALA A 25 -11.07 -4.74 -2.80
N ALA A 26 -10.26 -4.52 -3.82
CA ALA A 26 -9.20 -3.52 -3.83
C ALA A 26 -9.75 -2.09 -3.70
N ALA A 27 -10.79 -1.75 -4.45
CA ALA A 27 -11.44 -0.45 -4.35
C ALA A 27 -12.07 -0.22 -2.97
N ALA A 28 -12.73 -1.23 -2.40
CA ALA A 28 -13.29 -1.18 -1.05
C ALA A 28 -12.19 -1.00 0.01
N LEU A 29 -11.03 -1.67 -0.16
CA LEU A 29 -9.89 -1.51 0.74
C LEU A 29 -9.32 -0.09 0.67
N VAL A 30 -9.11 0.47 -0.52
CA VAL A 30 -8.64 1.87 -0.68
C VAL A 30 -9.60 2.84 0.02
N VAL A 31 -10.90 2.73 -0.28
CA VAL A 31 -11.92 3.60 0.32
C VAL A 31 -11.96 3.41 1.84
N GLY A 32 -11.94 2.16 2.32
CA GLY A 32 -11.96 1.84 3.74
C GLY A 32 -10.77 2.44 4.49
N VAL A 33 -9.56 2.29 3.96
CA VAL A 33 -8.34 2.89 4.54
C VAL A 33 -8.46 4.41 4.60
N VAL A 34 -8.85 5.05 3.50
CA VAL A 34 -9.00 6.53 3.45
C VAL A 34 -10.07 7.01 4.44
N VAL A 35 -11.21 6.34 4.50
CA VAL A 35 -12.31 6.73 5.40
C VAL A 35 -11.89 6.58 6.86
N VAL A 36 -11.30 5.45 7.25
CA VAL A 36 -10.85 5.21 8.63
C VAL A 36 -9.74 6.19 9.00
N ASP A 37 -8.78 6.42 8.11
CA ASP A 37 -7.70 7.39 8.32
C ASP A 37 -8.25 8.80 8.56
N GLN A 38 -9.12 9.28 7.69
CA GLN A 38 -9.67 10.64 7.80
C GLN A 38 -10.59 10.81 9.02
N ILE A 39 -11.37 9.77 9.39
CA ILE A 39 -12.20 9.81 10.60
C ILE A 39 -11.30 9.87 11.84
N THR A 40 -10.30 9.01 11.94
CA THR A 40 -9.41 8.95 13.12
C THR A 40 -8.58 10.23 13.25
N LYS A 41 -8.11 10.81 12.15
CA LYS A 41 -7.45 12.12 12.14
C LYS A 41 -8.37 13.25 12.58
N HIS A 42 -9.62 13.26 12.13
CA HIS A 42 -10.60 14.25 12.59
C HIS A 42 -10.86 14.13 14.09
N LEU A 43 -11.02 12.91 14.60
CA LEU A 43 -11.16 12.67 16.05
C LEU A 43 -9.91 13.12 16.80
N ALA A 44 -8.71 12.86 16.30
CA ALA A 44 -7.48 13.30 16.90
C ALA A 44 -7.41 14.86 17.01
N VAL A 45 -7.72 15.55 15.92
CA VAL A 45 -7.71 17.04 15.89
C VAL A 45 -8.73 17.64 16.84
N THR A 46 -9.88 16.99 17.04
CA THR A 46 -10.96 17.51 17.90
C THR A 46 -10.79 17.18 19.39
N HIS A 47 -10.16 16.05 19.72
CA HIS A 47 -10.13 15.55 21.10
C HIS A 47 -8.73 15.56 21.75
N LEU A 48 -7.64 15.58 20.96
CA LEU A 48 -6.28 15.53 21.48
C LEU A 48 -5.66 16.94 21.55
N VAL A 49 -6.37 17.89 22.11
CA VAL A 49 -5.89 19.25 22.31
C VAL A 49 -5.55 19.51 23.77
N PRO A 50 -4.49 20.27 24.08
CA PRO A 50 -3.57 20.97 23.15
C PRO A 50 -2.61 20.00 22.44
N ARG A 51 -2.01 20.48 21.33
CA ARG A 51 -0.99 19.69 20.56
C ARG A 51 0.18 19.30 21.47
N HIS A 52 0.85 18.19 21.13
CA HIS A 52 2.02 17.66 21.84
C HIS A 52 1.74 17.21 23.29
N MET A 53 0.49 17.18 23.70
CA MET A 53 0.11 16.64 24.99
C MET A 53 -0.22 15.13 24.86
N PRO A 54 0.55 14.22 25.49
CA PRO A 54 0.32 12.81 25.38
C PRO A 54 -0.88 12.36 26.25
N HIS A 55 -1.81 11.63 25.63
CA HIS A 55 -2.92 10.98 26.30
C HIS A 55 -2.64 9.47 26.38
N GLN A 56 -2.42 8.96 27.58
CA GLN A 56 -2.11 7.53 27.77
C GLN A 56 -3.30 6.64 27.46
N VAL A 57 -3.08 5.56 26.67
CA VAL A 57 -4.09 4.57 26.30
C VAL A 57 -3.76 3.22 26.94
N VAL A 58 -2.51 2.74 26.80
CA VAL A 58 -2.01 1.52 27.42
C VAL A 58 -0.73 1.85 28.16
N GLY A 59 -0.87 2.28 29.42
CA GLY A 59 0.25 2.73 30.23
C GLY A 59 1.13 3.73 29.48
N ASP A 60 2.43 3.53 29.53
CA ASP A 60 3.40 4.37 28.81
C ASP A 60 3.68 3.90 27.36
N VAL A 61 3.25 2.67 27.03
CA VAL A 61 3.60 2.05 25.74
C VAL A 61 2.84 2.67 24.57
N LEU A 62 1.54 2.90 24.73
CA LEU A 62 0.68 3.49 23.70
C LEU A 62 0.04 4.77 24.22
N ARG A 63 0.26 5.84 23.51
CA ARG A 63 -0.32 7.15 23.77
C ARG A 63 -0.95 7.70 22.49
N PHE A 64 -1.89 8.62 22.65
CA PHE A 64 -2.31 9.49 21.55
C PHE A 64 -1.77 10.89 21.76
N THR A 65 -1.00 11.38 20.81
CA THR A 65 -0.33 12.69 20.86
C THR A 65 -0.52 13.41 19.54
N LEU A 66 -1.33 14.45 19.49
CA LEU A 66 -1.58 15.21 18.26
C LEU A 66 -0.31 15.95 17.81
N THR A 67 0.15 15.62 16.61
CA THR A 67 1.24 16.33 15.94
C THR A 67 0.89 16.59 14.47
N TYR A 68 1.61 17.51 13.83
CA TYR A 68 1.50 17.78 12.41
C TYR A 68 2.86 17.56 11.76
N ASN A 69 2.87 16.80 10.67
CA ASN A 69 4.07 16.46 9.91
C ASN A 69 4.10 17.24 8.58
N PRO A 70 4.84 18.32 8.48
CA PRO A 70 4.90 19.13 7.26
C PRO A 70 5.65 18.45 6.10
N GLY A 71 6.08 17.22 6.29
CA GLY A 71 6.90 16.48 5.32
C GLY A 71 8.36 16.35 5.77
N ALA A 72 8.59 16.25 7.08
CA ALA A 72 9.90 15.87 7.61
C ALA A 72 10.07 14.36 7.48
N ALA A 73 10.75 13.90 6.42
CA ALA A 73 11.30 12.54 6.38
C ALA A 73 12.71 12.61 6.98
N PHE A 74 12.97 11.80 8.00
CA PHE A 74 14.29 11.70 8.64
C PHE A 74 14.85 13.04 9.21
N GLY A 75 13.98 13.94 9.67
CA GLY A 75 14.43 15.22 10.26
C GLY A 75 14.88 16.27 9.23
N MET A 76 14.81 16.01 7.94
CA MET A 76 15.13 16.99 6.90
C MET A 76 13.92 17.91 6.66
N HIS A 77 14.09 19.19 7.06
CA HIS A 77 13.13 20.25 6.76
C HIS A 77 13.59 21.00 5.52
N VAL A 78 12.86 20.86 4.41
CA VAL A 78 13.11 21.61 3.16
C VAL A 78 12.27 22.92 3.14
N GLY A 79 11.85 23.39 4.31
CA GLY A 79 11.02 24.60 4.43
C GLY A 79 9.62 24.41 3.82
N GLU A 80 9.00 25.49 3.35
CA GLU A 80 7.66 25.48 2.75
C GLU A 80 7.54 24.63 1.48
N ALA A 81 8.64 24.38 0.78
CA ALA A 81 8.69 23.54 -0.39
C ALA A 81 8.46 22.04 -0.09
N SER A 82 8.70 21.59 1.16
CA SER A 82 8.53 20.18 1.56
C SER A 82 7.15 19.64 1.19
N ARG A 83 6.11 20.39 1.52
CA ARG A 83 4.72 20.00 1.24
C ARG A 83 4.48 19.69 -0.24
N TRP A 84 4.91 20.62 -1.12
CA TRP A 84 4.74 20.48 -2.56
C TRP A 84 5.56 19.31 -3.14
N LEU A 85 6.78 19.15 -2.62
CA LEU A 85 7.64 18.02 -3.01
C LEU A 85 6.98 16.69 -2.66
N PHE A 86 6.50 16.51 -1.41
CA PHE A 86 5.83 15.28 -1.00
C PHE A 86 4.51 15.05 -1.73
N MET A 87 3.76 16.10 -2.07
CA MET A 87 2.57 15.97 -2.90
C MET A 87 2.91 15.49 -4.31
N ALA A 88 3.90 16.10 -4.95
CA ALA A 88 4.35 15.67 -6.28
C ALA A 88 4.86 14.22 -6.27
N LEU A 89 5.69 13.86 -5.27
CA LEU A 89 6.17 12.49 -5.11
C LEU A 89 5.02 11.50 -4.90
N THR A 90 4.02 11.86 -4.10
CA THR A 90 2.84 11.01 -3.88
C THR A 90 2.09 10.78 -5.19
N VAL A 91 1.90 11.79 -6.03
CA VAL A 91 1.24 11.64 -7.34
C VAL A 91 2.03 10.69 -8.25
N VAL A 92 3.36 10.81 -8.30
CA VAL A 92 4.22 9.91 -9.08
C VAL A 92 4.11 8.46 -8.57
N ILE A 93 4.18 8.27 -7.25
CA ILE A 93 4.03 6.95 -6.62
C ILE A 93 2.65 6.35 -6.90
N LEU A 94 1.58 7.13 -6.77
CA LEU A 94 0.23 6.67 -7.10
C LEU A 94 0.10 6.26 -8.57
N GLY A 95 0.69 7.00 -9.49
CA GLY A 95 0.74 6.64 -10.91
C GLY A 95 1.48 5.32 -11.15
N PHE A 96 2.62 5.13 -10.50
CA PHE A 96 3.37 3.87 -10.54
C PHE A 96 2.57 2.70 -9.97
N LEU A 97 1.95 2.87 -8.80
CA LEU A 97 1.12 1.84 -8.15
C LEU A 97 -0.12 1.50 -8.98
N ALA A 98 -0.76 2.49 -9.60
CA ALA A 98 -1.88 2.26 -10.51
C ALA A 98 -1.46 1.44 -11.73
N ARG A 99 -0.29 1.74 -12.32
CA ARG A 99 0.27 0.94 -13.39
C ARG A 99 0.58 -0.48 -12.92
N LEU A 100 1.26 -0.64 -11.77
CA LEU A 100 1.55 -1.95 -11.20
C LEU A 100 0.27 -2.76 -10.99
N TYR A 101 -0.78 -2.14 -10.44
CA TYR A 101 -2.08 -2.77 -10.24
C TYR A 101 -2.69 -3.27 -11.56
N THR A 102 -2.67 -2.44 -12.61
CA THR A 102 -3.28 -2.78 -13.90
C THR A 102 -2.49 -3.84 -14.68
N THR A 103 -1.17 -3.90 -14.50
CA THR A 103 -0.30 -4.90 -15.15
C THR A 103 -0.22 -6.21 -14.36
N THR A 104 -0.64 -6.24 -13.10
CA THR A 104 -0.66 -7.45 -12.27
C THR A 104 -1.82 -8.36 -12.67
N PRO A 105 -1.60 -9.66 -12.92
CA PRO A 105 -2.67 -10.60 -13.23
C PRO A 105 -3.76 -10.65 -12.14
N ALA A 106 -5.01 -10.89 -12.55
CA ALA A 106 -6.15 -10.95 -11.62
C ALA A 106 -6.04 -12.10 -10.60
N SER A 107 -5.29 -13.16 -10.96
CA SER A 107 -4.98 -14.29 -10.07
C SER A 107 -4.10 -13.90 -8.88
N GLU A 108 -3.31 -12.82 -8.99
CA GLU A 108 -2.41 -12.33 -7.96
C GLU A 108 -3.14 -11.40 -6.97
N ARG A 109 -4.16 -11.95 -6.28
CA ARG A 109 -5.03 -11.19 -5.37
C ARG A 109 -4.27 -10.49 -4.26
N THR A 110 -3.32 -11.20 -3.61
CA THR A 110 -2.54 -10.64 -2.48
C THR A 110 -1.71 -9.45 -2.95
N LEU A 111 -1.06 -9.56 -4.11
CA LEU A 111 -0.27 -8.49 -4.69
C LEU A 111 -1.14 -7.26 -5.01
N ARG A 112 -2.31 -7.47 -5.63
CA ARG A 112 -3.26 -6.39 -5.92
C ARG A 112 -3.79 -5.71 -4.66
N LEU A 113 -4.12 -6.48 -3.60
CA LEU A 113 -4.58 -5.92 -2.33
C LEU A 113 -3.46 -5.18 -1.59
N ALA A 114 -2.22 -5.66 -1.66
CA ALA A 114 -1.06 -4.97 -1.11
C ALA A 114 -0.86 -3.60 -1.77
N VAL A 115 -0.92 -3.54 -3.11
CA VAL A 115 -0.89 -2.28 -3.87
C VAL A 115 -2.04 -1.35 -3.44
N ALA A 116 -3.26 -1.88 -3.31
CA ALA A 116 -4.42 -1.10 -2.89
C ALA A 116 -4.25 -0.52 -1.47
N ALA A 117 -3.69 -1.28 -0.53
CA ALA A 117 -3.41 -0.79 0.83
C ALA A 117 -2.43 0.39 0.82
N VAL A 118 -1.32 0.27 0.07
CA VAL A 118 -0.36 1.36 -0.09
C VAL A 118 -1.00 2.59 -0.75
N MET A 119 -1.81 2.38 -1.80
CA MET A 119 -2.54 3.48 -2.45
C MET A 119 -3.50 4.18 -1.49
N GLY A 120 -4.26 3.42 -0.69
CA GLY A 120 -5.20 3.97 0.30
C GLY A 120 -4.50 4.87 1.32
N GLY A 121 -3.38 4.39 1.90
CA GLY A 121 -2.59 5.19 2.84
C GLY A 121 -1.93 6.41 2.18
N ALA A 122 -1.37 6.25 0.97
CA ALA A 122 -0.80 7.38 0.24
C ALA A 122 -1.86 8.47 -0.05
N ILE A 123 -3.08 8.08 -0.43
CA ILE A 123 -4.20 9.00 -0.66
C ILE A 123 -4.61 9.70 0.66
N GLY A 124 -4.71 8.97 1.79
CA GLY A 124 -5.04 9.53 3.09
C GLY A 124 -4.10 10.68 3.48
N ASN A 125 -2.79 10.43 3.41
CA ASN A 125 -1.77 11.44 3.71
C ASN A 125 -1.67 12.55 2.65
N PHE A 126 -2.05 12.27 1.41
CA PHE A 126 -2.15 13.29 0.36
C PHE A 126 -3.29 14.26 0.62
N ILE A 127 -4.45 13.77 1.06
CA ILE A 127 -5.63 14.60 1.40
C ILE A 127 -5.25 15.62 2.48
N ASP A 128 -4.52 15.23 3.52
CA ASP A 128 -4.09 16.17 4.57
C ASP A 128 -3.19 17.26 4.01
N ARG A 129 -2.22 16.89 3.17
CA ARG A 129 -1.31 17.85 2.54
C ARG A 129 -2.03 18.83 1.62
N VAL A 130 -3.10 18.42 0.96
CA VAL A 130 -3.94 19.31 0.15
C VAL A 130 -4.72 20.28 1.04
N ARG A 131 -5.27 19.80 2.16
CA ARG A 131 -6.16 20.57 3.04
C ARG A 131 -5.42 21.53 3.99
N SER A 132 -4.22 21.15 4.44
CA SER A 132 -3.51 21.89 5.48
C SER A 132 -2.06 22.20 5.10
N PRO A 133 -1.61 23.45 5.26
CA PRO A 133 -0.19 23.79 5.16
C PRO A 133 0.64 23.22 6.31
N GLU A 134 0.02 22.83 7.43
CA GLU A 134 0.68 22.19 8.57
C GLU A 134 1.13 20.76 8.26
N GLY A 135 0.59 20.15 7.18
CA GLY A 135 0.96 18.82 6.72
C GLY A 135 0.02 17.72 7.18
N VAL A 136 0.57 16.56 7.40
CA VAL A 136 -0.16 15.34 7.78
C VAL A 136 -0.45 15.34 9.28
N VAL A 137 -1.65 14.92 9.66
CA VAL A 137 -2.05 14.72 11.05
C VAL A 137 -1.55 13.35 11.53
N ASP A 138 -0.65 13.35 12.52
CA ASP A 138 -0.11 12.17 13.19
C ASP A 138 -0.56 12.18 14.65
N PHE A 139 -0.92 11.00 15.20
CA PHE A 139 -1.47 10.93 16.55
C PHE A 139 -1.18 9.64 17.30
N ILE A 140 -0.69 8.56 16.66
CA ILE A 140 -0.34 7.29 17.31
C ILE A 140 1.11 7.39 17.77
N ASP A 141 1.32 7.36 19.07
CA ASP A 141 2.62 7.52 19.73
C ASP A 141 2.94 6.24 20.51
N VAL A 142 3.93 5.48 20.03
CA VAL A 142 4.35 4.19 20.61
C VAL A 142 5.77 4.27 21.11
N GLY A 143 6.03 3.76 22.33
CA GLY A 143 7.36 3.73 22.91
C GLY A 143 7.36 3.36 24.37
N ILE A 144 8.50 3.54 25.06
CA ILE A 144 8.67 3.33 26.50
C ILE A 144 9.55 4.44 27.04
N GLY A 145 9.07 5.20 28.04
CA GLY A 145 9.77 6.36 28.57
C GLY A 145 10.09 7.38 27.46
N ASP A 146 11.36 7.75 27.37
CA ASP A 146 11.87 8.70 26.35
C ASP A 146 12.22 8.02 25.01
N ALA A 147 12.28 6.69 24.97
CA ALA A 147 12.51 5.92 23.75
C ALA A 147 11.20 5.75 23.00
N ARG A 148 10.87 6.72 22.16
CA ARG A 148 9.61 6.74 21.41
C ARG A 148 9.85 6.57 19.91
N PHE A 149 8.94 5.84 19.25
CA PHE A 149 8.85 5.86 17.79
C PHE A 149 8.23 7.19 17.33
N TRP A 150 8.52 7.58 16.09
CA TRP A 150 7.86 8.77 15.53
C TRP A 150 6.35 8.59 15.50
N THR A 151 5.62 9.65 15.88
CA THR A 151 4.16 9.63 15.83
C THR A 151 3.69 9.39 14.40
N PHE A 152 2.69 8.56 14.22
CA PHE A 152 2.17 8.13 12.92
C PHE A 152 0.63 8.06 12.94
N ASN A 153 0.02 7.64 11.85
CA ASN A 153 -1.42 7.57 11.66
C ASN A 153 -1.85 6.25 10.99
N VAL A 154 -3.15 6.10 10.72
CA VAL A 154 -3.71 4.88 10.09
C VAL A 154 -3.22 4.72 8.64
N ALA A 155 -3.07 5.84 7.90
CA ALA A 155 -2.52 5.79 6.55
C ALA A 155 -1.09 5.22 6.51
N ASP A 156 -0.23 5.60 7.48
CA ASP A 156 1.14 5.08 7.58
C ASP A 156 1.17 3.60 7.91
N MET A 157 0.23 3.13 8.77
CA MET A 157 0.06 1.71 9.03
C MET A 157 -0.31 0.95 7.75
N ALA A 158 -1.26 1.47 6.97
CA ALA A 158 -1.66 0.86 5.71
C ALA A 158 -0.53 0.83 4.67
N VAL A 159 0.26 1.91 4.57
CA VAL A 159 1.46 1.95 3.73
C VAL A 159 2.48 0.92 4.19
N SER A 160 2.78 0.85 5.48
CA SER A 160 3.80 -0.05 6.03
C SER A 160 3.44 -1.52 5.83
N VAL A 161 2.22 -1.91 6.24
CA VAL A 161 1.71 -3.29 6.07
C VAL A 161 1.60 -3.62 4.58
N GLY A 162 1.05 -2.72 3.78
CA GLY A 162 0.93 -2.88 2.34
C GLY A 162 2.29 -3.04 1.65
N ALA A 163 3.30 -2.26 2.04
CA ALA A 163 4.65 -2.38 1.50
C ALA A 163 5.30 -3.73 1.82
N VAL A 164 5.18 -4.21 3.05
CA VAL A 164 5.68 -5.55 3.43
C VAL A 164 4.99 -6.64 2.61
N LEU A 165 3.66 -6.60 2.52
CA LEU A 165 2.90 -7.56 1.72
C LEU A 165 3.24 -7.46 0.23
N LEU A 166 3.49 -6.26 -0.28
CA LEU A 166 3.89 -6.02 -1.66
C LEU A 166 5.24 -6.70 -1.96
N VAL A 167 6.25 -6.47 -1.13
CA VAL A 167 7.59 -7.07 -1.29
C VAL A 167 7.50 -8.60 -1.24
N LEU A 168 6.81 -9.16 -0.23
CA LEU A 168 6.65 -10.60 -0.10
C LEU A 168 5.87 -11.22 -1.27
N SER A 169 4.84 -10.52 -1.77
CA SER A 169 4.04 -10.99 -2.89
C SER A 169 4.81 -10.93 -4.21
N LEU A 170 5.60 -9.88 -4.45
CA LEU A 170 6.47 -9.77 -5.62
C LEU A 170 7.53 -10.87 -5.63
N TRP A 171 8.20 -11.08 -4.51
CA TRP A 171 9.19 -12.15 -4.41
C TRP A 171 8.60 -13.53 -4.73
N ARG A 172 7.42 -13.86 -4.17
CA ARG A 172 6.71 -15.12 -4.49
C ARG A 172 6.29 -15.21 -5.96
N TYR A 173 5.86 -14.09 -6.53
CA TYR A 173 5.45 -14.04 -7.92
C TYR A 173 6.62 -14.29 -8.87
N GLU A 174 7.75 -13.63 -8.64
CA GLU A 174 8.98 -13.81 -9.41
C GLU A 174 9.51 -15.24 -9.29
N SER A 175 9.55 -15.82 -8.08
CA SER A 175 9.98 -17.21 -7.87
C SER A 175 9.15 -18.19 -8.70
N ARG A 176 7.82 -18.02 -8.72
CA ARG A 176 6.93 -18.88 -9.53
C ARG A 176 7.16 -18.71 -11.04
N LEU A 177 7.41 -17.51 -11.51
CA LEU A 177 7.74 -17.28 -12.92
C LEU A 177 9.06 -17.96 -13.31
N HIS A 178 10.07 -17.89 -12.47
CA HIS A 178 11.34 -18.58 -12.70
C HIS A 178 11.18 -20.10 -12.73
N GLU A 179 10.41 -20.68 -11.82
CA GLU A 179 10.12 -22.11 -11.80
C GLU A 179 9.38 -22.55 -13.08
N GLN A 180 8.39 -21.78 -13.52
CA GLN A 180 7.64 -22.07 -14.75
C GLN A 180 8.54 -21.98 -15.99
N GLN A 181 9.41 -20.99 -16.09
CA GLN A 181 10.36 -20.85 -17.17
C GLN A 181 11.35 -22.01 -17.22
N GLN A 182 11.92 -22.41 -16.07
CA GLN A 182 12.81 -23.55 -15.98
C GLN A 182 12.11 -24.88 -16.35
N ALA A 183 10.87 -25.05 -15.92
CA ALA A 183 10.09 -26.24 -16.28
C ALA A 183 9.80 -26.31 -17.78
N ALA A 184 9.45 -25.18 -18.40
CA ALA A 184 9.24 -25.07 -19.83
C ALA A 184 10.53 -25.36 -20.63
N GLU A 185 11.66 -24.83 -20.21
CA GLU A 185 12.95 -25.06 -20.83
C GLU A 185 13.37 -26.54 -20.75
N ARG A 186 13.22 -27.17 -19.57
CA ARG A 186 13.49 -28.61 -19.38
C ARG A 186 12.61 -29.48 -20.27
N ALA A 187 11.32 -29.17 -20.35
CA ALA A 187 10.40 -29.88 -21.24
C ALA A 187 10.80 -29.77 -22.72
N HIS A 188 11.28 -28.59 -23.12
CA HIS A 188 11.76 -28.35 -24.50
C HIS A 188 13.04 -29.16 -24.83
N VAL A 189 13.94 -29.33 -23.84
CA VAL A 189 15.21 -30.07 -24.01
C VAL A 189 15.03 -31.59 -23.73
N GLY A 190 13.85 -32.03 -23.32
CA GLY A 190 13.58 -33.44 -23.03
C GLY A 190 14.22 -33.97 -21.74
N LEU A 191 14.55 -33.10 -20.81
CA LEU A 191 15.14 -33.47 -19.52
C LEU A 191 14.04 -33.90 -18.51
N PRO A 192 14.33 -34.91 -17.65
CA PRO A 192 13.36 -35.35 -16.65
C PRO A 192 13.05 -34.26 -15.62
N SER A 193 11.84 -34.34 -15.06
CA SER A 193 11.42 -33.45 -13.96
C SER A 193 12.34 -33.60 -12.76
N PRO A 194 12.63 -32.53 -12.02
CA PRO A 194 13.39 -32.62 -10.77
C PRO A 194 12.62 -33.50 -9.77
N PRO A 195 13.31 -34.26 -8.89
CA PRO A 195 12.67 -35.02 -7.83
C PRO A 195 11.85 -34.06 -6.96
N ALA A 196 10.67 -34.52 -6.51
CA ALA A 196 9.84 -33.77 -5.57
C ALA A 196 10.70 -33.44 -4.34
N GLN A 197 10.81 -32.16 -4.00
CA GLN A 197 11.43 -31.75 -2.73
C GLN A 197 10.40 -32.09 -1.65
N ASP A 198 10.70 -33.14 -0.85
CA ASP A 198 9.94 -33.45 0.35
C ASP A 198 10.06 -32.25 1.32
N SER A 199 8.91 -31.58 1.52
CA SER A 199 8.72 -30.42 2.40
C SER A 199 8.36 -30.84 3.81
#